data_52a5165fbcb47d0d47a89deae1cdf976
#
_entry.id   52a5165fbcb47d0d47a89deae1cdf976
#
_cell.length_a   1.000
_cell.length_b   1.000
_cell.length_c   1.000
_cell.angle_alpha   90.00
_cell.angle_beta   90.00
_cell.angle_gamma   90.00
#
_symmetry.space_group_name_H-M   'P 1'
#
loop_
_entity.id
_entity.type
_entity.pdbx_description
1 polymer ?
#
loop_
_entity_poly.entity_id
_entity_poly.type
_entity_poly.pdbx_seq_one_letter_code
_entity_poly.pdbx_strand_id
1 'polypeptide(L)'
;MNRETNMGKEEIYIRQAQELIDGIDRGDFSSFARLPDTYRYGHLSSLLYLVDCLENGKTLYDRLYDRVMEYGKYHLREKIKKQQKIKVAFLAISAAEWAAEKIYQILLEDERLECYVVVCPLVDRERESRTKIEEQSYRYFEKNGYDVRRVYDSEQDSCKGWDGIGGLADIVIHHTPYYKSIPVQF
;
A
#
# COMPACT_ATOMS: atom_id res chain seq x y z
N MET A 1 -31.36 0.92 -17.07
CA MET A 1 -30.89 1.65 -15.90
C MET A 1 -29.48 1.17 -15.65
N ASN A 2 -28.36 1.78 -15.81
CA ASN A 2 -27.86 3.13 -15.77
C ASN A 2 -26.56 3.25 -16.61
N ARG A 3 -26.61 3.47 -17.91
CA ARG A 3 -25.39 3.84 -18.68
C ARG A 3 -25.00 5.31 -18.42
N GLU A 4 -25.96 6.20 -18.22
CA GLU A 4 -25.67 7.65 -18.00
C GLU A 4 -25.01 7.96 -16.64
N THR A 5 -25.28 7.18 -15.59
CA THR A 5 -24.66 7.39 -14.27
C THR A 5 -23.21 6.85 -14.21
N ASN A 6 -22.83 5.97 -15.12
CA ASN A 6 -21.45 5.45 -15.17
C ASN A 6 -20.52 6.41 -15.94
N MET A 7 -20.98 7.02 -17.05
CA MET A 7 -20.17 7.98 -17.83
C MET A 7 -19.66 9.14 -16.98
N GLY A 8 -20.50 9.72 -16.12
CA GLY A 8 -20.06 10.83 -15.26
C GLY A 8 -19.01 10.47 -14.21
N LYS A 9 -18.96 9.21 -13.77
CA LYS A 9 -17.92 8.73 -12.84
C LYS A 9 -16.59 8.48 -13.55
N GLU A 10 -16.62 7.89 -14.73
CA GLU A 10 -15.43 7.64 -15.55
C GLU A 10 -14.72 8.95 -15.91
N GLU A 11 -15.46 10.00 -16.29
CA GLU A 11 -14.91 11.33 -16.57
C GLU A 11 -14.20 11.94 -15.37
N ILE A 12 -14.72 11.72 -14.14
CA ILE A 12 -14.08 12.19 -12.91
C ILE A 12 -12.71 11.52 -12.71
N TYR A 13 -12.61 10.21 -12.91
CA TYR A 13 -11.35 9.49 -12.74
C TYR A 13 -10.33 9.86 -13.80
N ILE A 14 -10.75 10.01 -15.06
CA ILE A 14 -9.89 10.47 -16.16
C ILE A 14 -9.33 11.86 -15.82
N ARG A 15 -10.18 12.79 -15.39
CA ARG A 15 -9.75 14.13 -15.00
C ARG A 15 -8.79 14.13 -13.85
N GLN A 16 -9.06 13.37 -12.78
CA GLN A 16 -8.16 13.25 -11.62
C GLN A 16 -6.80 12.68 -12.01
N ALA A 17 -6.79 11.64 -12.85
CA ALA A 17 -5.55 11.06 -13.36
C ALA A 17 -4.75 12.08 -14.17
N GLN A 18 -5.40 12.84 -15.05
CA GLN A 18 -4.75 13.85 -15.87
C GLN A 18 -4.22 15.02 -15.03
N GLU A 19 -4.97 15.49 -14.04
CA GLU A 19 -4.54 16.54 -13.12
C GLU A 19 -3.28 16.12 -12.33
N LEU A 20 -3.20 14.86 -11.90
CA LEU A 20 -2.01 14.32 -11.23
C LEU A 20 -0.82 14.24 -12.18
N ILE A 21 -1.00 13.73 -13.40
CA ILE A 21 0.05 13.66 -14.41
C ILE A 21 0.60 15.06 -14.69
N ASP A 22 -0.28 16.01 -14.97
CA ASP A 22 0.10 17.38 -15.29
C ASP A 22 0.78 18.10 -14.12
N GLY A 23 0.37 17.79 -12.87
CA GLY A 23 1.03 18.28 -11.66
C GLY A 23 2.46 17.79 -11.57
N ILE A 24 2.68 16.49 -11.72
CA ILE A 24 4.00 15.87 -11.66
C ILE A 24 4.89 16.38 -12.81
N ASP A 25 4.37 16.50 -14.02
CA ASP A 25 5.09 17.02 -15.19
C ASP A 25 5.58 18.47 -15.00
N ARG A 26 4.84 19.27 -14.25
CA ARG A 26 5.25 20.63 -13.86
C ARG A 26 6.16 20.69 -12.62
N GLY A 27 6.47 19.54 -12.00
CA GLY A 27 7.16 19.48 -10.72
C GLY A 27 6.32 20.00 -9.54
N ASP A 28 5.00 20.11 -9.71
CA ASP A 28 4.08 20.53 -8.66
C ASP A 28 3.58 19.30 -7.89
N PHE A 29 4.29 18.96 -6.85
CA PHE A 29 3.91 17.86 -5.94
C PHE A 29 2.97 18.32 -4.81
N SER A 30 2.49 19.57 -4.83
CA SER A 30 1.66 20.14 -3.76
C SER A 30 0.32 19.42 -3.60
N SER A 31 -0.26 18.90 -4.67
CA SER A 31 -1.49 18.10 -4.63
C SER A 31 -1.31 16.80 -3.85
N PHE A 32 -0.15 16.17 -3.96
CA PHE A 32 0.21 14.99 -3.16
C PHE A 32 0.54 15.35 -1.71
N ALA A 33 1.24 16.47 -1.49
CA ALA A 33 1.62 16.90 -0.16
C ALA A 33 0.42 17.31 0.72
N ARG A 34 -0.71 17.67 0.11
CA ARG A 34 -1.96 18.02 0.82
C ARG A 34 -2.78 16.82 1.27
N LEU A 35 -2.55 15.65 0.70
CA LEU A 35 -3.19 14.43 1.15
C LEU A 35 -2.50 13.95 2.44
N PRO A 36 -3.26 13.63 3.51
CA PRO A 36 -2.70 12.93 4.66
C PRO A 36 -1.95 11.69 4.20
N ASP A 37 -0.81 11.39 4.81
CA ASP A 37 0.04 10.27 4.39
C ASP A 37 -0.72 8.95 4.27
N THR A 38 -1.69 8.73 5.15
CA THR A 38 -2.58 7.56 5.16
C THR A 38 -3.49 7.41 3.94
N TYR A 39 -3.85 8.52 3.30
CA TYR A 39 -4.72 8.49 2.12
C TYR A 39 -3.95 8.51 0.80
N ARG A 40 -2.70 8.91 0.84
CA ARG A 40 -1.91 9.18 -0.37
C ARG A 40 -1.76 7.96 -1.27
N TYR A 41 -1.33 6.83 -0.71
CA TYR A 41 -1.18 5.59 -1.46
C TYR A 41 -2.51 4.89 -1.72
N GLY A 42 -3.41 4.86 -0.77
CA GLY A 42 -4.74 4.28 -0.95
C GLY A 42 -5.51 5.00 -2.05
N HIS A 43 -5.42 6.33 -2.12
CA HIS A 43 -6.04 7.11 -3.19
C HIS A 43 -5.40 6.83 -4.55
N LEU A 44 -4.07 6.78 -4.62
CA LEU A 44 -3.34 6.49 -5.86
C LEU A 44 -3.59 5.07 -6.36
N SER A 45 -3.57 4.08 -5.47
CA SER A 45 -3.88 2.70 -5.82
C SER A 45 -5.32 2.54 -6.32
N SER A 46 -6.27 3.20 -5.66
CA SER A 46 -7.67 3.19 -6.08
C SER A 46 -7.84 3.87 -7.44
N LEU A 47 -7.18 5.00 -7.66
CA LEU A 47 -7.25 5.71 -8.93
C LEU A 47 -6.63 4.90 -10.07
N LEU A 48 -5.46 4.27 -9.83
CA LEU A 48 -4.83 3.37 -10.80
C LEU A 48 -5.75 2.21 -11.17
N TYR A 49 -6.36 1.57 -10.17
CA TYR A 49 -7.32 0.48 -10.40
C TYR A 49 -8.53 0.94 -11.20
N LEU A 50 -9.11 2.09 -10.88
CA LEU A 50 -10.28 2.62 -11.56
C LEU A 50 -9.98 2.99 -13.02
N VAL A 51 -8.79 3.56 -13.27
CA VAL A 51 -8.34 3.89 -14.63
C VAL A 51 -8.07 2.61 -15.45
N ASP A 52 -7.50 1.58 -14.83
CA ASP A 52 -7.27 0.27 -15.48
C ASP A 52 -8.59 -0.42 -15.90
N CYS A 53 -9.67 -0.19 -15.13
CA CYS A 53 -10.99 -0.73 -15.45
C CYS A 53 -11.72 -0.01 -16.59
N LEU A 54 -11.22 1.12 -17.09
CA LEU A 54 -11.82 1.83 -18.22
C LEU A 54 -11.59 1.09 -19.53
N GLU A 55 -12.56 1.08 -20.43
CA GLU A 55 -12.51 0.39 -21.73
C GLU A 55 -11.27 0.74 -22.57
N ASN A 56 -10.78 2.00 -22.47
CA ASN A 56 -9.58 2.49 -23.15
C ASN A 56 -8.56 3.09 -22.16
N GLY A 57 -8.59 2.63 -20.91
CA GLY A 57 -7.81 3.22 -19.83
C GLY A 57 -6.32 2.92 -19.84
N LYS A 58 -5.87 1.90 -20.61
CA LYS A 58 -4.50 1.41 -20.54
C LYS A 58 -3.43 2.49 -20.75
N THR A 59 -3.55 3.31 -21.76
CA THR A 59 -2.56 4.39 -22.03
C THR A 59 -2.53 5.42 -20.91
N LEU A 60 -3.69 5.75 -20.32
CA LEU A 60 -3.78 6.67 -19.20
C LEU A 60 -3.22 6.02 -17.92
N TYR A 61 -3.49 4.73 -17.71
CA TYR A 61 -2.93 3.94 -16.64
C TYR A 61 -1.40 3.93 -16.68
N ASP A 62 -0.83 3.58 -17.84
CA ASP A 62 0.63 3.50 -18.00
C ASP A 62 1.29 4.87 -17.70
N ARG A 63 0.72 5.95 -18.21
CA ARG A 63 1.21 7.32 -17.93
C ARG A 63 1.09 7.68 -16.46
N LEU A 64 -0.05 7.40 -15.84
CA LEU A 64 -0.27 7.68 -14.41
C LEU A 64 0.67 6.86 -13.54
N TYR A 65 0.85 5.57 -13.85
CA TYR A 65 1.77 4.69 -13.14
C TYR A 65 3.20 5.20 -13.18
N ASP A 66 3.69 5.56 -14.37
CA ASP A 66 5.04 6.11 -14.52
C ASP A 66 5.24 7.38 -13.69
N ARG A 67 4.26 8.28 -13.66
CA ARG A 67 4.33 9.52 -12.89
C ARG A 67 4.29 9.29 -11.37
N VAL A 68 3.46 8.36 -10.93
CA VAL A 68 3.42 7.95 -9.51
C VAL A 68 4.76 7.34 -9.08
N MET A 69 5.39 6.53 -9.94
CA MET A 69 6.71 5.97 -9.69
C MET A 69 7.81 7.04 -9.65
N GLU A 70 7.77 8.06 -10.51
CA GLU A 70 8.69 9.19 -10.46
C GLU A 70 8.53 10.01 -9.17
N TYR A 71 7.30 10.25 -8.75
CA TYR A 71 7.03 10.91 -7.47
C TYR A 71 7.58 10.11 -6.29
N GLY A 72 7.36 8.79 -6.26
CA GLY A 72 7.91 7.91 -5.23
C GLY A 72 9.44 7.99 -5.15
N LYS A 73 10.12 7.95 -6.30
CA LYS A 73 11.58 8.11 -6.38
C LYS A 73 12.03 9.48 -5.86
N TYR A 74 11.31 10.54 -6.20
CA TYR A 74 11.60 11.88 -5.69
C TYR A 74 11.46 11.94 -4.17
N HIS A 75 10.36 11.42 -3.63
CA HIS A 75 10.09 11.40 -2.19
C HIS A 75 11.19 10.65 -1.40
N LEU A 76 11.59 9.47 -1.89
CA LEU A 76 12.67 8.70 -1.28
C LEU A 76 14.01 9.46 -1.30
N ARG A 77 14.35 10.12 -2.42
CA ARG A 77 15.56 10.93 -2.52
C ARG A 77 15.57 12.09 -1.53
N GLU A 78 14.43 12.76 -1.34
CA GLU A 78 14.31 13.86 -0.37
C GLU A 78 14.45 13.37 1.08
N LYS A 79 13.91 12.21 1.42
CA LYS A 79 14.14 11.58 2.73
C LYS A 79 15.61 11.25 2.96
N ILE A 80 16.28 10.65 1.98
CA ILE A 80 17.70 10.32 2.04
C ILE A 80 18.54 11.58 2.26
N LYS A 81 18.27 12.66 1.51
CA LYS A 81 18.98 13.95 1.69
C LYS A 81 18.81 14.51 3.10
N LYS A 82 17.63 14.31 3.72
CA LYS A 82 17.33 14.74 5.08
C LYS A 82 17.81 13.76 6.15
N GLN A 83 18.51 12.70 5.78
CA GLN A 83 18.97 11.62 6.65
C GLN A 83 17.82 10.96 7.45
N GLN A 84 16.62 10.92 6.88
CA GLN A 84 15.47 10.24 7.46
C GLN A 84 15.48 8.76 7.07
N LYS A 85 15.07 7.89 7.98
CA LYS A 85 14.91 6.47 7.68
C LYS A 85 13.80 6.23 6.67
N ILE A 86 14.05 5.31 5.76
CA ILE A 86 13.07 4.81 4.80
C ILE A 86 12.32 3.64 5.44
N LYS A 87 11.03 3.76 5.59
CA LYS A 87 10.16 2.72 6.13
C LYS A 87 9.81 1.70 5.04
N VAL A 88 10.12 0.43 5.29
CA VAL A 88 9.83 -0.68 4.38
C VAL A 88 8.89 -1.66 5.06
N ALA A 89 7.66 -1.75 4.59
CA ALA A 89 6.66 -2.67 5.11
C ALA A 89 6.54 -3.91 4.22
N PHE A 90 6.59 -5.08 4.81
CA PHE A 90 6.30 -6.34 4.16
C PHE A 90 4.90 -6.79 4.56
N LEU A 91 3.98 -6.90 3.60
CA LEU A 91 2.63 -7.38 3.87
C LEU A 91 2.60 -8.91 3.85
N ALA A 92 2.34 -9.51 5.00
CA ALA A 92 2.25 -10.96 5.16
C ALA A 92 0.81 -11.37 5.50
N ILE A 93 0.28 -12.37 4.81
CA ILE A 93 -1.04 -12.96 5.10
C ILE A 93 -0.93 -14.23 5.93
N SER A 94 0.19 -14.95 5.81
CA SER A 94 0.46 -16.17 6.55
C SER A 94 1.96 -16.37 6.69
N ALA A 95 2.39 -16.77 7.89
CA ALA A 95 3.79 -17.14 8.12
C ALA A 95 4.20 -18.40 7.31
N ALA A 96 3.25 -19.27 6.98
CA ALA A 96 3.53 -20.47 6.17
C ALA A 96 3.91 -20.12 4.71
N GLU A 97 3.50 -18.96 4.22
CA GLU A 97 3.79 -18.47 2.88
C GLU A 97 4.94 -17.44 2.85
N TRP A 98 5.65 -17.26 3.96
CA TRP A 98 6.71 -16.27 4.08
C TRP A 98 7.92 -16.60 3.19
N ALA A 99 7.99 -15.97 2.03
CA ALA A 99 9.06 -16.16 1.05
C ALA A 99 10.10 -15.01 1.04
N ALA A 100 9.85 -13.94 1.83
CA ALA A 100 10.67 -12.73 1.79
C ALA A 100 11.84 -12.73 2.80
N GLU A 101 12.10 -13.83 3.49
CA GLU A 101 13.11 -13.94 4.55
C GLU A 101 14.46 -13.33 4.17
N LYS A 102 15.05 -13.79 3.06
CA LYS A 102 16.37 -13.31 2.66
C LYS A 102 16.40 -11.83 2.31
N ILE A 103 15.35 -11.33 1.65
CA ILE A 103 15.26 -9.92 1.30
C ILE A 103 15.11 -9.09 2.59
N TYR A 104 14.27 -9.53 3.52
CA TYR A 104 14.09 -8.86 4.81
C TYR A 104 15.41 -8.76 5.57
N GLN A 105 16.16 -9.86 5.68
CA GLN A 105 17.45 -9.89 6.39
C GLN A 105 18.50 -8.98 5.73
N ILE A 106 18.60 -8.97 4.41
CA ILE A 106 19.52 -8.10 3.68
C ILE A 106 19.17 -6.62 3.94
N LEU A 107 17.88 -6.27 3.93
CA LEU A 107 17.47 -4.88 4.14
C LEU A 107 17.68 -4.42 5.60
N LEU A 108 17.65 -5.33 6.57
CA LEU A 108 17.97 -5.01 7.98
C LEU A 108 19.41 -4.59 8.19
N GLU A 109 20.35 -5.01 7.32
CA GLU A 109 21.77 -4.63 7.40
C GLU A 109 22.00 -3.15 7.06
N ASP A 110 21.04 -2.48 6.42
CA ASP A 110 21.13 -1.07 6.05
C ASP A 110 20.48 -0.19 7.12
N GLU A 111 21.29 0.50 7.91
CA GLU A 111 20.83 1.39 8.99
C GLU A 111 19.91 2.54 8.54
N ARG A 112 19.87 2.83 7.23
CA ARG A 112 18.97 3.83 6.64
C ARG A 112 17.54 3.32 6.50
N LEU A 113 17.33 2.02 6.64
CA LEU A 113 16.02 1.38 6.49
C LEU A 113 15.41 1.06 7.86
N GLU A 114 14.09 1.14 7.91
CA GLU A 114 13.26 0.67 9.00
C GLU A 114 12.32 -0.40 8.42
N CYS A 115 12.70 -1.67 8.56
CA CYS A 115 11.96 -2.78 7.99
C CYS A 115 11.03 -3.39 9.02
N TYR A 116 9.78 -3.66 8.66
CA TYR A 116 8.82 -4.33 9.52
C TYR A 116 7.84 -5.18 8.71
N VAL A 117 7.25 -6.16 9.39
CA VAL A 117 6.22 -7.04 8.84
C VAL A 117 4.85 -6.56 9.30
N VAL A 118 3.91 -6.43 8.39
CA VAL A 118 2.50 -6.15 8.69
C VAL A 118 1.71 -7.42 8.44
N VAL A 119 1.16 -8.01 9.49
CA VAL A 119 0.32 -9.20 9.36
C VAL A 119 -1.09 -8.76 8.98
N CYS A 120 -1.47 -9.05 7.74
CA CYS A 120 -2.77 -8.73 7.18
C CYS A 120 -3.73 -9.91 7.32
N PRO A 121 -4.96 -9.71 7.85
CA PRO A 121 -5.96 -10.75 7.88
C PRO A 121 -6.47 -11.04 6.45
N LEU A 122 -6.82 -12.30 6.20
CA LEU A 122 -7.51 -12.70 4.95
C LEU A 122 -8.98 -12.31 5.03
N VAL A 123 -9.35 -11.19 4.41
CA VAL A 123 -10.72 -10.61 4.52
C VAL A 123 -11.79 -11.44 3.82
N ASP A 124 -11.41 -12.35 2.92
CA ASP A 124 -12.29 -13.28 2.21
C ASP A 124 -12.57 -14.57 3.01
N ARG A 125 -11.99 -14.72 4.20
CA ARG A 125 -12.21 -15.86 5.08
C ARG A 125 -13.21 -15.52 6.17
N GLU A 126 -13.85 -16.57 6.70
CA GLU A 126 -14.69 -16.45 7.90
C GLU A 126 -13.88 -15.96 9.09
N ARG A 127 -14.50 -15.21 10.00
CA ARG A 127 -13.88 -14.55 11.14
C ARG A 127 -13.00 -15.49 11.98
N GLU A 128 -13.49 -16.69 12.30
CA GLU A 128 -12.75 -17.65 13.10
C GLU A 128 -11.45 -18.09 12.42
N SER A 129 -11.53 -18.44 11.14
CA SER A 129 -10.38 -18.84 10.33
C SER A 129 -9.38 -17.68 10.17
N ARG A 130 -9.87 -16.47 9.88
CA ARG A 130 -9.10 -15.24 9.76
C ARG A 130 -8.33 -14.94 11.04
N THR A 131 -9.00 -14.94 12.18
CA THR A 131 -8.41 -14.72 13.51
C THR A 131 -7.31 -15.73 13.81
N LYS A 132 -7.56 -17.00 13.54
CA LYS A 132 -6.60 -18.08 13.79
C LYS A 132 -5.34 -17.93 12.93
N ILE A 133 -5.49 -17.68 11.65
CA ILE A 133 -4.35 -17.55 10.72
C ILE A 133 -3.52 -16.32 11.08
N GLU A 134 -4.17 -15.19 11.35
CA GLU A 134 -3.51 -13.94 11.71
C GLU A 134 -2.74 -14.10 13.03
N GLU A 135 -3.37 -14.63 14.07
CA GLU A 135 -2.75 -14.84 15.38
C GLU A 135 -1.54 -15.78 15.31
N GLN A 136 -1.63 -16.88 14.55
CA GLN A 136 -0.51 -17.80 14.35
C GLN A 136 0.64 -17.11 13.62
N SER A 137 0.34 -16.30 12.61
CA SER A 137 1.34 -15.58 11.83
C SER A 137 2.01 -14.49 12.66
N TYR A 138 1.23 -13.71 13.41
CA TYR A 138 1.76 -12.69 14.31
C TYR A 138 2.74 -13.30 15.32
N ARG A 139 2.33 -14.36 16.03
CA ARG A 139 3.19 -15.04 17.01
C ARG A 139 4.46 -15.65 16.39
N TYR A 140 4.36 -16.15 15.16
CA TYR A 140 5.54 -16.66 14.46
C TYR A 140 6.56 -15.54 14.24
N PHE A 141 6.16 -14.40 13.69
CA PHE A 141 7.07 -13.29 13.43
C PHE A 141 7.63 -12.71 14.75
N GLU A 142 6.78 -12.48 15.74
CA GLU A 142 7.18 -11.98 17.05
C GLU A 142 8.23 -12.89 17.71
N LYS A 143 7.98 -14.21 17.76
CA LYS A 143 8.89 -15.19 18.34
C LYS A 143 10.24 -15.28 17.61
N ASN A 144 10.25 -15.02 16.32
CA ASN A 144 11.48 -15.04 15.51
C ASN A 144 12.17 -13.67 15.44
N GLY A 145 11.76 -12.70 16.23
CA GLY A 145 12.45 -11.41 16.41
C GLY A 145 12.23 -10.39 15.29
N TYR A 146 11.16 -10.53 14.51
CA TYR A 146 10.79 -9.51 13.54
C TYR A 146 10.17 -8.29 14.23
N ASP A 147 10.39 -7.09 13.68
CA ASP A 147 9.49 -5.96 13.96
C ASP A 147 8.16 -6.27 13.25
N VAL A 148 7.18 -6.74 14.02
CA VAL A 148 5.88 -7.15 13.49
C VAL A 148 4.77 -6.24 13.99
N ARG A 149 3.90 -5.82 13.07
CA ARG A 149 2.78 -4.92 13.37
C ARG A 149 1.46 -5.61 13.07
N ARG A 150 0.56 -5.55 14.04
CA ARG A 150 -0.77 -6.13 13.94
C ARG A 150 -1.78 -5.08 13.52
N VAL A 151 -2.53 -5.36 12.46
CA VAL A 151 -3.58 -4.47 11.96
C VAL A 151 -4.99 -4.96 12.29
N TYR A 152 -5.16 -6.24 12.59
CA TYR A 152 -6.46 -6.83 12.85
C TYR A 152 -6.83 -6.78 14.33
N ASP A 153 -8.04 -6.29 14.58
CA ASP A 153 -8.71 -6.37 15.87
C ASP A 153 -9.77 -7.48 15.81
N SER A 154 -9.46 -8.60 16.44
CA SER A 154 -10.34 -9.78 16.43
C SER A 154 -11.60 -9.60 17.29
N GLU A 155 -11.61 -8.69 18.26
CA GLU A 155 -12.78 -8.41 19.10
C GLU A 155 -13.80 -7.58 18.33
N GLN A 156 -13.34 -6.60 17.58
CA GLN A 156 -14.19 -5.71 16.79
C GLN A 156 -14.41 -6.21 15.35
N ASP A 157 -13.71 -7.26 14.95
CA ASP A 157 -13.65 -7.76 13.56
C ASP A 157 -13.35 -6.65 12.55
N SER A 158 -12.37 -5.82 12.87
CA SER A 158 -12.01 -4.63 12.13
C SER A 158 -10.50 -4.54 11.88
N CYS A 159 -10.12 -3.75 10.88
CA CYS A 159 -8.71 -3.52 10.57
C CYS A 159 -8.34 -2.07 10.80
N LYS A 160 -7.23 -1.86 11.52
CA LYS A 160 -6.58 -0.56 11.62
C LYS A 160 -5.93 -0.25 10.27
N GLY A 161 -5.97 1.01 9.87
CA GLY A 161 -5.17 1.47 8.72
C GLY A 161 -3.71 1.74 9.12
N TRP A 162 -2.97 2.31 8.19
CA TRP A 162 -1.55 2.69 8.40
C TRP A 162 -1.32 3.54 9.65
N ASP A 163 -2.24 4.45 9.98
CA ASP A 163 -2.14 5.29 11.19
C ASP A 163 -2.10 4.44 12.48
N GLY A 164 -2.86 3.35 12.51
CA GLY A 164 -2.92 2.45 13.66
C GLY A 164 -1.66 1.63 13.90
N ILE A 165 -0.70 1.66 12.95
CA ILE A 165 0.56 0.90 13.01
C ILE A 165 1.80 1.78 12.84
N GLY A 166 1.71 3.07 13.11
CA GLY A 166 2.86 3.98 13.09
C GLY A 166 3.05 4.74 11.78
N GLY A 167 1.98 4.84 10.98
CA GLY A 167 1.95 5.61 9.75
C GLY A 167 2.37 4.83 8.51
N LEU A 168 2.23 5.49 7.37
CA LEU A 168 2.47 4.91 6.05
C LEU A 168 3.94 4.53 5.85
N ALA A 169 4.17 3.37 5.23
CA ALA A 169 5.48 2.99 4.74
C ALA A 169 5.86 3.77 3.46
N ASP A 170 7.15 3.97 3.25
CA ASP A 170 7.67 4.57 2.03
C ASP A 170 7.75 3.56 0.89
N ILE A 171 7.95 2.30 1.25
CA ILE A 171 7.98 1.15 0.34
C ILE A 171 7.11 0.06 0.94
N VAL A 172 6.20 -0.48 0.14
CA VAL A 172 5.35 -1.60 0.51
C VAL A 172 5.69 -2.78 -0.39
N ILE A 173 6.03 -3.91 0.22
CA ILE A 173 6.38 -5.14 -0.48
C ILE A 173 5.25 -6.16 -0.28
N HIS A 174 4.56 -6.44 -1.37
CA HIS A 174 3.60 -7.53 -1.44
C HIS A 174 4.33 -8.78 -1.92
N HIS A 175 4.53 -9.76 -1.05
CA HIS A 175 5.20 -11.00 -1.43
C HIS A 175 4.25 -12.10 -1.90
N THR A 176 2.95 -11.83 -1.86
CA THR A 176 1.88 -12.76 -2.26
C THR A 176 1.02 -12.15 -3.38
N PRO A 177 0.55 -12.96 -4.34
CA PRO A 177 -0.35 -12.49 -5.39
C PRO A 177 -1.79 -12.25 -4.91
N TYR A 178 -2.11 -12.57 -3.65
CA TYR A 178 -3.46 -12.50 -3.10
C TYR A 178 -3.85 -11.12 -2.57
N TYR A 179 -3.49 -10.05 -3.29
CA TYR A 179 -3.76 -8.67 -2.89
C TYR A 179 -5.25 -8.35 -2.68
N LYS A 180 -6.18 -9.11 -3.33
CA LYS A 180 -7.63 -8.93 -3.14
C LYS A 180 -8.14 -9.51 -1.82
N SER A 181 -7.36 -10.37 -1.19
CA SER A 181 -7.72 -11.02 0.09
C SER A 181 -7.20 -10.25 1.31
N ILE A 182 -6.46 -9.17 1.11
CA ILE A 182 -6.02 -8.29 2.20
C ILE A 182 -6.96 -7.10 2.37
N PRO A 183 -6.95 -6.42 3.53
CA PRO A 183 -7.77 -5.23 3.73
C PRO A 183 -7.45 -4.14 2.73
N VAL A 184 -8.47 -3.45 2.24
CA VAL A 184 -8.37 -2.39 1.21
C VAL A 184 -7.48 -1.20 1.64
N GLN A 185 -7.17 -1.06 2.92
CA GLN A 185 -6.28 -0.03 3.46
C GLN A 185 -4.80 -0.29 3.15
N PHE A 186 -4.45 -1.50 2.71
CA PHE A 186 -3.11 -1.98 2.41
C PHE A 186 -3.01 -2.46 0.97
#